data_bc571c3e356b95dd58e210c85cde2d8a
#
_entry.id   bc571c3e356b95dd58e210c85cde2d8a
#
_cell.length_a   1.000
_cell.length_b   1.000
_cell.length_c   1.000
_cell.angle_alpha   90.00
_cell.angle_beta   90.00
_cell.angle_gamma   90.00
#
_symmetry.space_group_name_H-M   'P 1'
#
loop_
_entity.id
_entity.type
_entity.pdbx_description
1 polymer ?
#
loop_
_entity_poly.entity_id
_entity_poly.type
_entity_poly.pdbx_seq_one_letter_code
_entity_poly.pdbx_strand_id
1 'polypeptide(L)'
;SFEAALKLFEDHPHGPGAKFADRLESELRRSWGKATAPGRQNAQTQATRNFEELREAAKASEPGQDDLPPKGFKLLRDGVHFEDESKEGTPEWRWLCSPIRVLALPRGANGKGWGRLLEIVDPDGNHHRWAAPAELFAGDGTDLRRECLRLGLRLSTARGARAKFGDLLQQWTPSTRATTTERLGWADESCAAFVTGAGQIIGDAGVVYQTEHAPGAAAEMRPAGTLDDWRATVGAACIGNPLMVLAVSLAFTGALFEPMQAEGGGLHMRGQSSRGKSTLLRAAVSVWGSPKFLQSWRATSNGLEGVAAACNGSLIALDEMGEITAREAGATAYMLANGQGKARAARTGAARPAARWRTAILSSG
;
A
#
# COMPACT_ATOMS: atom_id res chain seq x y z
N SER A 1 12.11 28.44 0.84
CA SER A 1 13.07 28.45 -0.26
C SER A 1 14.32 27.67 0.13
N PHE A 2 15.12 27.24 -0.83
CA PHE A 2 16.41 26.56 -0.58
C PHE A 2 17.33 27.40 0.30
N GLU A 3 17.44 28.70 0.03
CA GLU A 3 18.25 29.65 0.81
C GLU A 3 17.81 29.75 2.27
N ALA A 4 16.51 29.67 2.54
CA ALA A 4 16.01 29.66 3.92
C ALA A 4 16.35 28.36 4.66
N ALA A 5 16.35 27.21 3.98
CA ALA A 5 16.76 25.94 4.55
C ALA A 5 18.28 25.88 4.78
N LEU A 6 19.08 26.41 3.84
CA LEU A 6 20.52 26.49 3.96
C LEU A 6 20.93 27.40 5.13
N LYS A 7 20.29 28.58 5.27
CA LYS A 7 20.55 29.53 6.33
C LYS A 7 20.21 28.97 7.72
N LEU A 8 19.17 28.19 7.85
CA LEU A 8 18.83 27.45 9.09
C LEU A 8 19.92 26.45 9.49
N PHE A 9 20.64 25.90 8.52
CA PHE A 9 21.77 24.97 8.74
C PHE A 9 23.07 25.70 9.10
N GLU A 10 23.34 26.85 8.47
CA GLU A 10 24.54 27.66 8.70
C GLU A 10 24.51 28.38 10.06
N ASP A 11 23.34 28.86 10.49
CA ASP A 11 23.17 29.60 11.73
C ASP A 11 23.11 28.70 12.99
N HIS A 12 23.20 27.36 12.84
CA HIS A 12 23.11 26.45 13.97
C HIS A 12 24.47 26.33 14.70
N PRO A 13 24.55 26.58 16.03
CA PRO A 13 25.81 26.59 16.79
C PRO A 13 26.55 25.24 16.83
N HIS A 14 25.94 24.16 16.38
CA HIS A 14 26.50 22.81 16.23
C HIS A 14 26.42 22.31 14.79
N GLY A 15 26.36 23.19 13.79
CA GLY A 15 26.42 22.87 12.38
C GLY A 15 27.71 22.12 12.02
N PRO A 16 27.73 21.37 10.92
CA PRO A 16 28.93 20.66 10.46
C PRO A 16 30.04 21.68 10.25
N GLY A 17 31.23 21.42 10.86
CA GLY A 17 32.38 22.32 10.75
C GLY A 17 32.70 22.67 9.30
N ALA A 18 33.26 23.83 9.06
CA ALA A 18 33.49 24.48 7.76
C ALA A 18 34.06 23.60 6.61
N LYS A 19 34.75 22.50 6.92
CA LYS A 19 35.26 21.54 5.93
C LYS A 19 34.18 20.68 5.24
N PHE A 20 32.98 20.59 5.82
CA PHE A 20 31.85 19.82 5.25
C PHE A 20 30.80 20.75 4.62
N ALA A 21 30.79 22.04 4.96
CA ALA A 21 29.76 22.98 4.52
C ALA A 21 29.71 23.12 3.00
N ASP A 22 30.86 23.33 2.36
CA ASP A 22 30.97 23.54 0.90
C ASP A 22 30.54 22.30 0.10
N ARG A 23 30.89 21.11 0.59
CA ARG A 23 30.49 19.86 -0.07
C ARG A 23 29.02 19.55 0.14
N LEU A 24 28.50 19.80 1.33
CA LEU A 24 27.10 19.63 1.66
C LEU A 24 26.23 20.61 0.86
N GLU A 25 26.64 21.88 0.75
CA GLU A 25 25.95 22.88 -0.05
C GLU A 25 25.88 22.48 -1.52
N SER A 26 26.99 22.06 -2.11
CA SER A 26 27.05 21.65 -3.52
C SER A 26 26.17 20.41 -3.78
N GLU A 27 26.14 19.44 -2.87
CA GLU A 27 25.29 18.24 -2.98
C GLU A 27 23.82 18.57 -2.76
N LEU A 28 23.49 19.44 -1.81
CA LEU A 28 22.11 19.90 -1.58
C LEU A 28 21.59 20.72 -2.76
N ARG A 29 22.38 21.64 -3.33
CA ARG A 29 22.01 22.39 -4.55
C ARG A 29 21.78 21.46 -5.73
N ARG A 30 22.64 20.46 -5.91
CA ARG A 30 22.52 19.46 -6.98
C ARG A 30 21.25 18.61 -6.81
N SER A 31 20.93 18.18 -5.61
CA SER A 31 19.74 17.40 -5.28
C SER A 31 18.47 18.24 -5.39
N TRP A 32 18.50 19.50 -4.94
CA TRP A 32 17.39 20.44 -5.06
C TRP A 32 17.10 20.78 -6.52
N GLY A 33 18.12 21.04 -7.34
CA GLY A 33 17.97 21.26 -8.77
C GLY A 33 17.34 20.07 -9.51
N LYS A 34 17.67 18.84 -9.11
CA LYS A 34 17.03 17.64 -9.63
C LYS A 34 15.58 17.48 -9.15
N ALA A 35 15.27 17.85 -7.90
CA ALA A 35 13.94 17.75 -7.33
C ALA A 35 12.97 18.83 -7.86
N THR A 36 13.48 20.00 -8.25
CA THR A 36 12.69 21.15 -8.72
C THR A 36 12.69 21.31 -10.23
N ALA A 37 13.21 20.35 -11.01
CA ALA A 37 13.19 20.39 -12.47
C ALA A 37 11.77 20.57 -13.00
N PRO A 38 11.54 21.46 -14.01
CA PRO A 38 10.21 21.86 -14.49
C PRO A 38 9.27 20.71 -14.87
N GLY A 39 9.81 19.59 -15.33
CA GLY A 39 9.02 18.39 -15.66
C GLY A 39 8.36 17.69 -14.46
N ARG A 40 8.87 17.87 -13.24
CA ARG A 40 8.28 17.25 -12.02
C ARG A 40 7.22 18.14 -11.36
N GLN A 41 7.34 19.47 -11.45
CA GLN A 41 6.29 20.37 -10.96
C GLN A 41 5.02 20.22 -11.79
N ASN A 42 5.12 20.02 -13.10
CA ASN A 42 3.98 19.71 -13.96
C ASN A 42 3.33 18.36 -13.62
N ALA A 43 4.10 17.34 -13.26
CA ALA A 43 3.57 16.04 -12.87
C ALA A 43 2.78 16.09 -11.55
N GLN A 44 3.24 16.85 -10.56
CA GLN A 44 2.52 17.03 -9.28
C GLN A 44 1.22 17.83 -9.43
N THR A 45 1.23 18.92 -10.21
CA THR A 45 0.04 19.73 -10.50
C THR A 45 -0.94 18.95 -11.38
N GLN A 46 -0.43 18.12 -12.28
CA GLN A 46 -1.23 17.27 -13.16
C GLN A 46 -1.83 16.07 -12.39
N ALA A 47 -1.10 15.47 -11.44
CA ALA A 47 -1.63 14.41 -10.58
C ALA A 47 -2.77 14.89 -9.68
N THR A 48 -2.68 16.11 -9.14
CA THR A 48 -3.74 16.72 -8.32
C THR A 48 -4.97 17.08 -9.16
N ARG A 49 -4.78 17.63 -10.36
CA ARG A 49 -5.87 17.89 -11.32
C ARG A 49 -6.51 16.60 -11.81
N ASN A 50 -5.72 15.59 -12.18
CA ASN A 50 -6.23 14.29 -12.60
C ASN A 50 -7.03 13.60 -11.50
N PHE A 51 -6.67 13.80 -10.22
CA PHE A 51 -7.43 13.22 -9.09
C PHE A 51 -8.80 13.87 -8.92
N GLU A 52 -8.90 15.19 -9.07
CA GLU A 52 -10.18 15.92 -9.03
C GLU A 52 -11.02 15.62 -10.28
N GLU A 53 -10.43 15.62 -11.47
CA GLU A 53 -11.08 15.26 -12.73
C GLU A 53 -11.55 13.80 -12.76
N LEU A 54 -10.77 12.86 -12.22
CA LEU A 54 -11.18 11.45 -12.09
C LEU A 54 -12.28 11.26 -11.04
N ARG A 55 -12.28 12.06 -9.97
CA ARG A 55 -13.33 12.06 -8.96
C ARG A 55 -14.64 12.66 -9.48
N GLU A 56 -14.57 13.70 -10.29
CA GLU A 56 -15.70 14.31 -10.98
C GLU A 56 -16.22 13.39 -12.11
N ALA A 57 -15.34 12.79 -12.90
CA ALA A 57 -15.68 11.83 -13.94
C ALA A 57 -16.32 10.56 -13.37
N ALA A 58 -15.83 10.07 -12.22
CA ALA A 58 -16.43 8.93 -11.51
C ALA A 58 -17.82 9.24 -10.91
N LYS A 59 -18.11 10.52 -10.64
CA LYS A 59 -19.44 10.98 -10.20
C LYS A 59 -20.40 11.25 -11.35
N ALA A 60 -19.90 11.56 -12.54
CA ALA A 60 -20.67 12.02 -13.70
C ALA A 60 -20.90 10.94 -14.77
N SER A 61 -20.25 9.78 -14.71
CA SER A 61 -20.48 8.70 -15.67
C SER A 61 -21.76 7.93 -15.35
N GLU A 62 -22.77 8.07 -16.17
CA GLU A 62 -23.75 6.99 -16.37
C GLU A 62 -22.96 5.69 -16.61
N PRO A 63 -23.45 4.53 -16.09
CA PRO A 63 -22.76 3.26 -16.28
C PRO A 63 -22.51 3.05 -17.78
N GLY A 64 -21.22 3.05 -18.15
CA GLY A 64 -20.84 2.80 -19.53
C GLY A 64 -21.32 1.42 -19.98
N GLN A 65 -21.45 1.20 -21.28
CA GLN A 65 -21.91 -0.08 -21.82
C GLN A 65 -21.07 -1.28 -21.32
N ASP A 66 -19.83 -1.02 -20.92
CA ASP A 66 -18.88 -2.01 -20.35
C ASP A 66 -19.16 -2.36 -18.86
N ASP A 67 -19.94 -1.55 -18.14
CA ASP A 67 -20.31 -1.78 -16.74
C ASP A 67 -21.55 -2.67 -16.59
N LEU A 68 -22.19 -3.00 -17.70
CA LEU A 68 -23.38 -3.84 -17.70
C LEU A 68 -23.04 -5.34 -17.65
N PRO A 69 -23.85 -6.13 -16.96
CA PRO A 69 -23.68 -7.58 -16.97
C PRO A 69 -23.88 -8.16 -18.40
N PRO A 70 -23.30 -9.32 -18.69
CA PRO A 70 -23.40 -9.95 -20.00
C PRO A 70 -24.85 -10.30 -20.36
N LYS A 71 -25.09 -10.55 -21.66
CA LYS A 71 -26.41 -10.95 -22.16
C LYS A 71 -26.94 -12.16 -21.38
N GLY A 72 -28.24 -12.12 -21.06
CA GLY A 72 -28.88 -13.13 -20.23
C GLY A 72 -28.79 -12.87 -18.72
N PHE A 73 -28.18 -11.73 -18.32
CA PHE A 73 -28.11 -11.27 -16.94
C PHE A 73 -28.56 -9.81 -16.81
N LYS A 74 -29.13 -9.47 -15.64
CA LYS A 74 -29.52 -8.08 -15.29
C LYS A 74 -29.07 -7.77 -13.87
N LEU A 75 -28.52 -6.58 -13.66
CA LEU A 75 -28.22 -6.04 -12.33
C LEU A 75 -29.39 -5.15 -11.89
N LEU A 76 -30.08 -5.56 -10.84
CA LEU A 76 -31.15 -4.83 -10.20
C LEU A 76 -30.74 -4.39 -8.78
N ARG A 77 -31.62 -3.68 -8.06
CA ARG A 77 -31.33 -3.18 -6.71
C ARG A 77 -31.05 -4.29 -5.69
N ASP A 78 -31.72 -5.42 -5.83
CA ASP A 78 -31.61 -6.60 -4.95
C ASP A 78 -30.49 -7.58 -5.37
N GLY A 79 -29.85 -7.32 -6.52
CA GLY A 79 -28.74 -8.13 -7.02
C GLY A 79 -28.84 -8.47 -8.49
N VAL A 80 -28.13 -9.53 -8.88
CA VAL A 80 -28.10 -10.03 -10.25
C VAL A 80 -29.19 -11.07 -10.46
N HIS A 81 -29.89 -10.92 -11.58
CA HIS A 81 -30.88 -11.87 -12.08
C HIS A 81 -30.39 -12.48 -13.39
N PHE A 82 -30.76 -13.72 -13.65
CA PHE A 82 -30.50 -14.42 -14.91
C PHE A 82 -31.81 -14.80 -15.61
N GLU A 83 -31.73 -14.84 -16.93
CA GLU A 83 -32.83 -15.28 -17.76
C GLU A 83 -32.90 -16.83 -17.75
N ASP A 84 -34.05 -17.38 -17.39
CA ASP A 84 -34.36 -18.80 -17.39
C ASP A 84 -35.62 -19.04 -18.23
N GLU A 85 -35.82 -20.24 -18.67
CA GLU A 85 -37.06 -20.64 -19.35
C GLU A 85 -38.10 -21.13 -18.32
N SER A 86 -39.29 -20.56 -18.36
CA SER A 86 -40.43 -21.10 -17.60
C SER A 86 -40.83 -22.47 -18.13
N LYS A 87 -41.67 -23.20 -17.38
CA LYS A 87 -42.23 -24.48 -17.84
C LYS A 87 -43.03 -24.35 -19.13
N GLU A 88 -43.46 -23.14 -19.47
CA GLU A 88 -44.24 -22.81 -20.65
C GLU A 88 -43.42 -22.27 -21.82
N GLY A 89 -42.04 -22.28 -21.69
CA GLY A 89 -41.14 -21.79 -22.73
C GLY A 89 -41.02 -20.25 -22.81
N THR A 90 -41.58 -19.52 -21.84
CA THR A 90 -41.47 -18.07 -21.77
C THR A 90 -40.26 -17.62 -20.96
N PRO A 91 -39.53 -16.56 -21.36
CA PRO A 91 -38.39 -16.01 -20.59
C PRO A 91 -38.85 -15.55 -19.21
N GLU A 92 -38.21 -16.02 -18.15
CA GLU A 92 -38.44 -15.62 -16.77
C GLU A 92 -37.16 -15.17 -16.10
N TRP A 93 -37.19 -14.01 -15.41
CA TRP A 93 -36.01 -13.49 -14.67
C TRP A 93 -35.98 -14.04 -13.27
N ARG A 94 -34.91 -14.79 -12.94
CA ARG A 94 -34.74 -15.40 -11.62
C ARG A 94 -33.54 -14.76 -10.90
N TRP A 95 -33.71 -14.51 -9.60
CA TRP A 95 -32.65 -13.99 -8.76
C TRP A 95 -31.50 -15.00 -8.65
N LEU A 96 -30.27 -14.50 -8.91
CA LEU A 96 -29.04 -15.30 -8.88
C LEU A 96 -28.22 -15.06 -7.62
N CYS A 97 -27.89 -13.80 -7.34
CA CYS A 97 -27.04 -13.40 -6.20
C CYS A 97 -27.28 -11.94 -5.79
N SER A 98 -26.85 -11.59 -4.57
CA SER A 98 -26.81 -10.20 -4.13
C SER A 98 -25.90 -9.35 -5.02
N PRO A 99 -25.91 -8.00 -4.89
CA PRO A 99 -25.19 -7.12 -5.79
C PRO A 99 -23.71 -7.48 -5.91
N ILE A 100 -23.28 -7.70 -7.14
CA ILE A 100 -21.89 -7.95 -7.54
C ILE A 100 -21.63 -7.25 -8.87
N ARG A 101 -20.42 -6.75 -9.06
CA ARG A 101 -19.96 -6.15 -10.32
C ARG A 101 -18.56 -6.68 -10.67
N VAL A 102 -18.22 -6.73 -11.95
CA VAL A 102 -16.86 -6.91 -12.45
C VAL A 102 -16.36 -5.55 -12.93
N LEU A 103 -15.44 -4.94 -12.16
CA LEU A 103 -14.98 -3.58 -12.40
C LEU A 103 -13.86 -3.50 -13.45
N ALA A 104 -12.99 -4.52 -13.48
CA ALA A 104 -11.83 -4.54 -14.38
C ALA A 104 -11.32 -5.97 -14.60
N LEU A 105 -10.43 -6.10 -15.57
CA LEU A 105 -9.61 -7.31 -15.76
C LEU A 105 -8.21 -7.05 -15.19
N PRO A 106 -7.95 -7.46 -13.93
CA PRO A 106 -6.65 -7.30 -13.30
C PRO A 106 -5.63 -8.32 -13.84
N ARG A 107 -4.36 -7.93 -13.81
CA ARG A 107 -3.21 -8.79 -14.11
C ARG A 107 -2.02 -8.36 -13.24
N GLY A 108 -1.07 -9.26 -13.00
CA GLY A 108 0.20 -8.89 -12.39
C GLY A 108 1.03 -7.95 -13.26
N ALA A 109 2.00 -7.23 -12.68
CA ALA A 109 2.90 -6.32 -13.40
C ALA A 109 3.70 -7.01 -14.53
N ASN A 110 3.91 -8.34 -14.44
CA ASN A 110 4.56 -9.14 -15.46
C ASN A 110 3.64 -9.56 -16.63
N GLY A 111 2.40 -9.04 -16.68
CA GLY A 111 1.39 -9.36 -17.69
C GLY A 111 0.72 -10.72 -17.55
N LYS A 112 1.00 -11.45 -16.47
CA LYS A 112 0.41 -12.76 -16.14
C LYS A 112 -0.53 -12.66 -14.93
N GLY A 113 -1.15 -13.78 -14.54
CA GLY A 113 -2.05 -13.81 -13.38
C GLY A 113 -3.32 -12.99 -13.61
N TRP A 114 -3.96 -13.19 -14.78
CA TRP A 114 -5.23 -12.54 -15.11
C TRP A 114 -6.34 -12.94 -14.15
N GLY A 115 -7.32 -12.05 -13.96
CA GLY A 115 -8.45 -12.29 -13.09
C GLY A 115 -9.67 -11.43 -13.41
N ARG A 116 -10.53 -11.30 -12.41
CA ARG A 116 -11.69 -10.40 -12.39
C ARG A 116 -11.64 -9.57 -11.11
N LEU A 117 -11.64 -8.24 -11.24
CA LEU A 117 -11.82 -7.35 -10.09
C LEU A 117 -13.29 -7.29 -9.75
N LEU A 118 -13.68 -8.01 -8.72
CA LEU A 118 -15.06 -8.07 -8.23
C LEU A 118 -15.29 -6.97 -7.20
N GLU A 119 -16.45 -6.35 -7.25
CA GLU A 119 -17.01 -5.55 -6.17
C GLU A 119 -18.28 -6.24 -5.65
N ILE A 120 -18.27 -6.58 -4.38
CA ILE A 120 -19.36 -7.30 -3.68
C ILE A 120 -19.90 -6.39 -2.59
N VAL A 121 -21.21 -6.26 -2.50
CA VAL A 121 -21.88 -5.54 -1.41
C VAL A 121 -22.39 -6.57 -0.40
N ASP A 122 -21.89 -6.46 0.85
CA ASP A 122 -22.30 -7.33 1.94
C ASP A 122 -23.70 -6.96 2.51
N PRO A 123 -24.26 -7.76 3.41
CA PRO A 123 -25.58 -7.47 4.02
C PRO A 123 -25.65 -6.17 4.83
N ASP A 124 -24.53 -5.64 5.29
CA ASP A 124 -24.44 -4.38 6.04
C ASP A 124 -24.24 -3.17 5.12
N GLY A 125 -24.17 -3.40 3.80
CA GLY A 125 -23.97 -2.36 2.78
C GLY A 125 -22.53 -1.96 2.55
N ASN A 126 -21.54 -2.69 3.10
CA ASN A 126 -20.14 -2.40 2.84
C ASN A 126 -19.70 -2.97 1.49
N HIS A 127 -18.83 -2.24 0.82
CA HIS A 127 -18.26 -2.63 -0.48
C HIS A 127 -16.93 -3.34 -0.29
N HIS A 128 -16.85 -4.57 -0.74
CA HIS A 128 -15.62 -5.37 -0.74
C HIS A 128 -15.09 -5.51 -2.17
N ARG A 129 -13.80 -5.22 -2.38
CA ARG A 129 -13.13 -5.44 -3.66
C ARG A 129 -12.17 -6.61 -3.55
N TRP A 130 -12.21 -7.47 -4.56
CA TRP A 130 -11.35 -8.65 -4.64
C TRP A 130 -10.97 -8.94 -6.09
N ALA A 131 -9.67 -9.00 -6.36
CA ALA A 131 -9.15 -9.45 -7.65
C ALA A 131 -9.12 -10.98 -7.66
N ALA A 132 -10.23 -11.58 -8.07
CA ALA A 132 -10.36 -13.03 -8.16
C ALA A 132 -9.45 -13.58 -9.26
N PRO A 133 -8.46 -14.46 -8.94
CA PRO A 133 -7.60 -15.08 -9.94
C PRO A 133 -8.39 -15.93 -10.95
N ALA A 134 -8.00 -15.90 -12.22
CA ALA A 134 -8.70 -16.65 -13.27
C ALA A 134 -8.66 -18.16 -13.04
N GLU A 135 -7.64 -18.66 -12.36
CA GLU A 135 -7.51 -20.07 -12.01
C GLU A 135 -8.68 -20.59 -11.16
N LEU A 136 -9.31 -19.72 -10.36
CA LEU A 136 -10.46 -20.07 -9.53
C LEU A 136 -11.74 -20.34 -10.35
N PHE A 137 -11.77 -19.97 -11.61
CA PHE A 137 -12.84 -20.27 -12.55
C PHE A 137 -12.69 -21.65 -13.20
N ALA A 138 -11.52 -22.28 -13.04
CA ALA A 138 -11.31 -23.66 -13.51
C ALA A 138 -12.10 -24.65 -12.65
N GLY A 139 -12.53 -25.74 -13.23
CA GLY A 139 -13.30 -26.75 -12.54
C GLY A 139 -14.74 -26.30 -12.19
N ASP A 140 -15.20 -26.66 -11.01
CA ASP A 140 -16.57 -26.38 -10.55
C ASP A 140 -16.76 -25.00 -9.89
N GLY A 141 -15.69 -24.22 -9.75
CA GLY A 141 -15.70 -22.88 -9.14
C GLY A 141 -16.05 -22.85 -7.65
N THR A 142 -15.84 -23.95 -6.91
CA THR A 142 -16.17 -24.02 -5.47
C THR A 142 -15.36 -23.03 -4.65
N ASP A 143 -14.08 -22.87 -4.92
CA ASP A 143 -13.21 -21.96 -4.17
C ASP A 143 -13.55 -20.50 -4.46
N LEU A 144 -13.87 -20.16 -5.70
CA LEU A 144 -14.38 -18.84 -6.08
C LEU A 144 -15.64 -18.49 -5.29
N ARG A 145 -16.63 -19.40 -5.26
CA ARG A 145 -17.88 -19.18 -4.51
C ARG A 145 -17.65 -19.06 -3.02
N ARG A 146 -16.77 -19.88 -2.45
CA ARG A 146 -16.41 -19.83 -1.02
C ARG A 146 -15.90 -18.44 -0.64
N GLU A 147 -15.02 -17.89 -1.46
CA GLU A 147 -14.45 -16.56 -1.21
C GLU A 147 -15.51 -15.45 -1.36
N CYS A 148 -16.34 -15.51 -2.39
CA CYS A 148 -17.45 -14.57 -2.54
C CYS A 148 -18.43 -14.62 -1.34
N LEU A 149 -18.78 -15.81 -0.85
CA LEU A 149 -19.62 -15.98 0.33
C LEU A 149 -18.94 -15.42 1.59
N ARG A 150 -17.64 -15.61 1.75
CA ARG A 150 -16.85 -15.04 2.85
C ARG A 150 -16.88 -13.50 2.85
N LEU A 151 -16.96 -12.89 1.67
CA LEU A 151 -17.11 -11.45 1.49
C LEU A 151 -18.57 -10.96 1.62
N GLY A 152 -19.48 -11.82 2.02
CA GLY A 152 -20.88 -11.45 2.27
C GLY A 152 -21.82 -11.59 1.08
N LEU A 153 -21.37 -12.15 -0.05
CA LEU A 153 -22.27 -12.44 -1.17
C LEU A 153 -23.35 -13.45 -0.75
N ARG A 154 -24.58 -13.21 -1.17
CA ARG A 154 -25.67 -14.19 -1.07
C ARG A 154 -25.89 -14.79 -2.45
N LEU A 155 -25.97 -16.12 -2.53
CA LEU A 155 -26.14 -16.87 -3.78
C LEU A 155 -27.41 -17.72 -3.71
N SER A 156 -28.13 -17.77 -4.82
CA SER A 156 -29.33 -18.62 -4.98
C SER A 156 -29.01 -20.10 -4.78
N THR A 157 -29.91 -20.80 -4.09
CA THR A 157 -29.84 -22.26 -3.93
C THR A 157 -30.61 -23.02 -5.03
N ALA A 158 -31.21 -22.28 -5.98
CA ALA A 158 -31.94 -22.87 -7.09
C ALA A 158 -31.04 -23.78 -7.93
N ARG A 159 -31.68 -24.79 -8.54
CA ARG A 159 -30.97 -25.71 -9.46
C ARG A 159 -30.33 -24.92 -10.60
N GLY A 160 -29.05 -25.17 -10.87
CA GLY A 160 -28.30 -24.49 -11.94
C GLY A 160 -27.69 -23.14 -11.54
N ALA A 161 -28.12 -22.50 -10.43
CA ALA A 161 -27.61 -21.18 -10.03
C ALA A 161 -26.09 -21.13 -9.87
N ARG A 162 -25.47 -22.22 -9.40
CA ARG A 162 -23.99 -22.29 -9.25
C ARG A 162 -23.29 -22.20 -10.59
N ALA A 163 -23.79 -22.89 -11.62
CA ALA A 163 -23.24 -22.82 -12.98
C ALA A 163 -23.46 -21.43 -13.58
N LYS A 164 -24.68 -20.88 -13.45
CA LYS A 164 -25.01 -19.53 -13.92
C LYS A 164 -24.15 -18.44 -13.28
N PHE A 165 -23.78 -18.60 -12.01
CA PHE A 165 -22.86 -17.68 -11.34
C PHE A 165 -21.44 -17.73 -11.93
N GLY A 166 -20.96 -18.93 -12.26
CA GLY A 166 -19.70 -19.10 -12.99
C GLY A 166 -19.76 -18.44 -14.39
N ASP A 167 -20.84 -18.70 -15.15
CA ASP A 167 -21.07 -18.12 -16.47
C ASP A 167 -21.10 -16.59 -16.41
N LEU A 168 -21.81 -16.00 -15.45
CA LEU A 168 -21.87 -14.56 -15.22
C LEU A 168 -20.48 -13.96 -15.13
N LEU A 169 -19.65 -14.47 -14.22
CA LEU A 169 -18.35 -13.91 -13.94
C LEU A 169 -17.33 -14.16 -15.08
N GLN A 170 -17.42 -15.30 -15.77
CA GLN A 170 -16.56 -15.59 -16.91
C GLN A 170 -16.88 -14.73 -18.13
N GLN A 171 -18.16 -14.49 -18.40
CA GLN A 171 -18.61 -13.71 -19.56
C GLN A 171 -18.51 -12.21 -19.34
N TRP A 172 -18.49 -11.75 -18.08
CA TRP A 172 -18.37 -10.31 -17.78
C TRP A 172 -16.94 -9.83 -17.98
N THR A 173 -16.71 -9.21 -19.12
CA THR A 173 -15.36 -8.80 -19.58
C THR A 173 -15.31 -7.31 -19.88
N PRO A 174 -15.22 -6.45 -18.84
CA PRO A 174 -15.09 -5.00 -19.03
C PRO A 174 -13.81 -4.67 -19.81
N SER A 175 -13.80 -3.53 -20.50
CA SER A 175 -12.63 -3.01 -21.22
C SER A 175 -11.54 -2.52 -20.26
N THR A 176 -11.93 -2.11 -19.04
CA THR A 176 -11.04 -1.58 -18.01
C THR A 176 -9.99 -2.63 -17.60
N ARG A 177 -8.74 -2.17 -17.50
CA ARG A 177 -7.59 -2.99 -17.03
C ARG A 177 -7.12 -2.47 -15.68
N ALA A 178 -6.62 -3.40 -14.86
CA ALA A 178 -5.96 -3.09 -13.60
C ALA A 178 -4.66 -3.87 -13.44
N THR A 179 -3.76 -3.38 -12.60
CA THR A 179 -2.53 -4.10 -12.21
C THR A 179 -2.62 -4.49 -10.75
N THR A 180 -2.49 -5.78 -10.44
CA THR A 180 -2.42 -6.24 -9.07
C THR A 180 -1.01 -6.13 -8.51
N THR A 181 -0.92 -5.72 -7.25
CA THR A 181 0.32 -5.72 -6.49
C THR A 181 0.10 -6.27 -5.08
N GLU A 182 1.06 -7.04 -4.59
CA GLU A 182 1.14 -7.47 -3.18
C GLU A 182 2.10 -6.57 -2.39
N ARG A 183 2.74 -5.62 -3.08
CA ARG A 183 3.78 -4.77 -2.52
C ARG A 183 3.16 -3.53 -1.90
N LEU A 184 3.53 -3.23 -0.66
CA LEU A 184 3.28 -1.95 -0.02
C LEU A 184 4.33 -0.92 -0.47
N GLY A 185 4.06 0.38 -0.25
CA GLY A 185 4.88 1.45 -0.80
C GLY A 185 4.61 1.66 -2.29
N TRP A 186 5.59 2.04 -3.07
CA TRP A 186 5.43 2.20 -4.51
C TRP A 186 5.11 0.86 -5.17
N ALA A 187 4.05 0.82 -5.94
CA ALA A 187 3.54 -0.41 -6.58
C ALA A 187 4.56 -1.00 -7.55
N ASP A 188 5.28 -0.15 -8.27
CA ASP A 188 6.34 -0.49 -9.22
C ASP A 188 7.38 0.64 -9.37
N GLU A 189 8.35 0.45 -10.25
CA GLU A 189 9.42 1.40 -10.53
C GLU A 189 8.96 2.71 -11.18
N SER A 190 7.76 2.75 -11.77
CA SER A 190 7.19 3.98 -12.34
C SER A 190 6.82 5.01 -11.27
N CYS A 191 6.64 4.57 -10.03
CA CYS A 191 6.18 5.40 -8.91
C CYS A 191 4.87 6.14 -9.21
N ALA A 192 3.98 5.53 -10.01
CA ALA A 192 2.68 6.10 -10.36
C ALA A 192 1.62 5.88 -9.27
N ALA A 193 1.76 4.82 -8.47
CA ALA A 193 0.85 4.47 -7.38
C ALA A 193 1.61 4.09 -6.11
N PHE A 194 1.16 4.61 -4.97
CA PHE A 194 1.68 4.27 -3.64
C PHE A 194 0.61 3.55 -2.83
N VAL A 195 0.94 2.38 -2.29
CA VAL A 195 0.07 1.56 -1.45
C VAL A 195 0.41 1.76 0.01
N THR A 196 -0.52 2.28 0.80
CA THR A 196 -0.35 2.43 2.26
C THR A 196 -0.49 1.09 2.96
N GLY A 197 -0.05 0.98 4.20
CA GLY A 197 -0.19 -0.25 5.00
C GLY A 197 -1.65 -0.67 5.24
N ALA A 198 -2.58 0.28 5.18
CA ALA A 198 -4.03 0.00 5.22
C ALA A 198 -4.60 -0.46 3.87
N GLY A 199 -3.77 -0.59 2.82
CA GLY A 199 -4.21 -0.99 1.48
C GLY A 199 -4.82 0.14 0.66
N GLN A 200 -4.80 1.38 1.16
CA GLN A 200 -5.25 2.54 0.40
C GLN A 200 -4.23 2.85 -0.72
N ILE A 201 -4.73 3.13 -1.92
CA ILE A 201 -3.91 3.50 -3.06
C ILE A 201 -3.95 5.00 -3.26
N ILE A 202 -2.78 5.62 -3.38
CA ILE A 202 -2.58 7.03 -3.68
C ILE A 202 -1.90 7.12 -5.05
N GLY A 203 -2.51 7.83 -5.99
CA GLY A 203 -2.02 7.96 -7.38
C GLY A 203 -2.86 7.17 -8.38
N ASP A 204 -2.24 6.36 -9.23
CA ASP A 204 -2.93 5.64 -10.30
C ASP A 204 -4.03 4.71 -9.77
N ALA A 205 -5.27 4.98 -10.16
CA ALA A 205 -6.45 4.19 -9.79
C ALA A 205 -6.51 2.81 -10.48
N GLY A 206 -5.66 2.56 -11.47
CA GLY A 206 -5.55 1.27 -12.16
C GLY A 206 -4.78 0.19 -11.38
N VAL A 207 -4.28 0.53 -10.18
CA VAL A 207 -3.59 -0.43 -9.30
C VAL A 207 -4.56 -1.00 -8.27
N VAL A 208 -4.45 -2.28 -7.99
CA VAL A 208 -5.23 -3.00 -6.95
C VAL A 208 -4.27 -3.69 -6.00
N TYR A 209 -4.31 -3.32 -4.74
CA TYR A 209 -3.56 -4.02 -3.70
C TYR A 209 -4.33 -5.23 -3.22
N GLN A 210 -3.68 -6.38 -3.25
CA GLN A 210 -4.23 -7.62 -2.72
C GLN A 210 -3.09 -8.50 -2.23
N THR A 211 -3.20 -9.00 -1.01
CA THR A 211 -2.23 -9.91 -0.40
C THR A 211 -2.93 -11.04 0.33
N GLU A 212 -2.35 -12.22 0.31
CA GLU A 212 -2.79 -13.37 1.12
C GLU A 212 -2.25 -13.28 2.55
N HIS A 213 -1.32 -12.38 2.81
CA HIS A 213 -0.65 -12.25 4.10
C HIS A 213 -1.35 -11.21 4.97
N ALA A 214 -1.48 -11.49 6.26
CA ALA A 214 -1.94 -10.48 7.21
C ALA A 214 -0.96 -9.29 7.21
N PRO A 215 -1.45 -8.04 7.16
CA PRO A 215 -0.60 -6.87 7.02
C PRO A 215 0.30 -6.58 8.23
N GLY A 216 0.21 -7.36 9.31
CA GLY A 216 1.06 -7.21 10.50
C GLY A 216 1.09 -5.78 11.02
N ALA A 217 2.31 -5.26 11.30
CA ALA A 217 2.51 -3.88 11.76
C ALA A 217 1.99 -2.83 10.77
N ALA A 218 2.00 -3.13 9.47
CA ALA A 218 1.51 -2.21 8.46
C ALA A 218 0.01 -1.92 8.56
N ALA A 219 -0.79 -2.80 9.19
CA ALA A 219 -2.21 -2.52 9.48
C ALA A 219 -2.42 -1.29 10.36
N GLU A 220 -1.41 -0.91 11.13
CA GLU A 220 -1.43 0.25 12.00
C GLU A 220 -1.12 1.57 11.26
N MET A 221 -0.74 1.52 9.98
CA MET A 221 -0.58 2.69 9.10
C MET A 221 -1.95 3.25 8.69
N ARG A 222 -2.66 3.83 9.63
CA ARG A 222 -3.99 4.40 9.42
C ARG A 222 -3.99 5.87 9.81
N PRO A 223 -4.61 6.74 8.99
CA PRO A 223 -4.78 8.13 9.37
C PRO A 223 -5.69 8.24 10.61
N ALA A 224 -5.35 9.14 11.53
CA ALA A 224 -6.17 9.48 12.68
C ALA A 224 -6.05 10.97 12.95
N GLY A 225 -7.17 11.66 13.23
CA GLY A 225 -7.20 13.10 13.38
C GLY A 225 -6.99 13.85 12.05
N THR A 226 -6.59 15.10 12.14
CA THR A 226 -6.37 15.96 10.97
C THR A 226 -4.89 16.32 10.80
N LEU A 227 -4.50 16.74 9.59
CA LEU A 227 -3.15 17.24 9.34
C LEU A 227 -2.85 18.51 10.15
N ASP A 228 -3.84 19.34 10.40
CA ASP A 228 -3.67 20.57 11.16
C ASP A 228 -3.45 20.28 12.66
N ASP A 229 -4.15 19.29 13.22
CA ASP A 229 -3.88 18.81 14.59
C ASP A 229 -2.47 18.24 14.71
N TRP A 230 -2.02 17.46 13.71
CA TRP A 230 -0.66 16.93 13.70
C TRP A 230 0.38 18.04 13.61
N ARG A 231 0.15 19.07 12.79
CA ARG A 231 1.03 20.25 12.68
C ARG A 231 1.06 21.05 13.99
N ALA A 232 -0.09 21.24 14.62
CA ALA A 232 -0.20 21.98 15.87
C ALA A 232 0.41 21.25 17.07
N THR A 233 0.54 19.95 17.02
CA THR A 233 1.11 19.10 18.09
C THR A 233 2.54 18.65 17.78
N VAL A 234 2.70 17.65 16.94
CA VAL A 234 4.02 17.06 16.60
C VAL A 234 4.87 18.06 15.82
N GLY A 235 4.29 18.74 14.83
CA GLY A 235 4.98 19.76 14.04
C GLY A 235 5.50 20.91 14.91
N ALA A 236 4.66 21.46 15.78
CA ALA A 236 5.05 22.52 16.70
C ALA A 236 6.13 22.06 17.69
N ALA A 237 6.06 20.82 18.19
CA ALA A 237 7.08 20.26 19.08
C ALA A 237 8.45 20.06 18.40
N CYS A 238 8.52 20.02 17.08
CA CYS A 238 9.77 19.98 16.32
C CYS A 238 10.52 21.31 16.39
N ILE A 239 9.85 22.44 16.60
CA ILE A 239 10.47 23.76 16.63
C ILE A 239 11.46 23.84 17.80
N GLY A 240 12.73 24.15 17.49
CA GLY A 240 13.80 24.19 18.49
C GLY A 240 14.29 22.81 18.97
N ASN A 241 13.79 21.72 18.42
CA ASN A 241 14.21 20.36 18.77
C ASN A 241 14.81 19.62 17.55
N PRO A 242 16.12 19.78 17.26
CA PRO A 242 16.74 19.23 16.06
C PRO A 242 16.68 17.70 15.96
N LEU A 243 16.72 16.97 17.08
CA LEU A 243 16.59 15.52 17.08
C LEU A 243 15.18 15.08 16.71
N MET A 244 14.17 15.83 17.09
CA MET A 244 12.79 15.53 16.69
C MET A 244 12.55 15.84 15.22
N VAL A 245 13.10 16.95 14.71
CA VAL A 245 13.12 17.27 13.28
C VAL A 245 13.79 16.14 12.50
N LEU A 246 14.97 15.68 12.94
CA LEU A 246 15.70 14.60 12.30
C LEU A 246 14.86 13.30 12.25
N ALA A 247 14.24 12.91 13.37
CA ALA A 247 13.44 11.69 13.46
C ALA A 247 12.19 11.75 12.55
N VAL A 248 11.48 12.87 12.54
CA VAL A 248 10.31 13.07 11.69
C VAL A 248 10.71 13.16 10.21
N SER A 249 11.80 13.87 9.87
CA SER A 249 12.30 13.95 8.50
C SER A 249 12.71 12.59 7.97
N LEU A 250 13.39 11.78 8.79
CA LEU A 250 13.75 10.41 8.42
C LEU A 250 12.50 9.57 8.11
N ALA A 251 11.41 9.74 8.86
CA ALA A 251 10.18 9.01 8.59
C ALA A 251 9.60 9.29 7.19
N PHE A 252 9.75 10.50 6.66
CA PHE A 252 9.33 10.83 5.30
C PHE A 252 10.26 10.28 4.21
N THR A 253 11.54 10.03 4.52
CA THR A 253 12.51 9.60 3.48
C THR A 253 12.20 8.23 2.90
N GLY A 254 11.50 7.35 3.63
CA GLY A 254 11.13 6.03 3.13
C GLY A 254 10.41 6.06 1.79
N ALA A 255 9.47 6.99 1.62
CA ALA A 255 8.73 7.16 0.37
C ALA A 255 9.58 7.75 -0.78
N LEU A 256 10.75 8.32 -0.47
CA LEU A 256 11.63 8.95 -1.47
C LEU A 256 12.67 7.97 -2.03
N PHE A 257 12.96 6.86 -1.36
CA PHE A 257 14.04 5.95 -1.79
C PHE A 257 13.81 5.35 -3.18
N GLU A 258 12.59 4.89 -3.48
CA GLU A 258 12.28 4.32 -4.80
C GLU A 258 12.39 5.36 -5.92
N PRO A 259 11.71 6.54 -5.84
CA PRO A 259 11.82 7.56 -6.88
C PRO A 259 13.23 8.11 -7.10
N MET A 260 14.05 8.07 -6.06
CA MET A 260 15.44 8.53 -6.10
C MET A 260 16.43 7.43 -6.48
N GLN A 261 15.95 6.19 -6.61
CA GLN A 261 16.80 5.00 -6.80
C GLN A 261 17.87 4.87 -5.71
N ALA A 262 17.55 5.30 -4.48
CA ALA A 262 18.41 5.21 -3.33
C ALA A 262 18.20 3.90 -2.56
N GLU A 263 19.24 3.42 -1.90
CA GLU A 263 19.16 2.30 -0.98
C GLU A 263 18.46 2.71 0.32
N GLY A 264 17.82 1.74 1.01
CA GLY A 264 17.31 1.95 2.35
C GLY A 264 18.42 2.19 3.37
N GLY A 265 18.06 2.72 4.51
CA GLY A 265 19.02 2.99 5.57
C GLY A 265 18.38 3.72 6.74
N GLY A 266 19.18 4.03 7.76
CA GLY A 266 18.59 4.66 8.92
C GLY A 266 19.57 5.15 9.97
N LEU A 267 18.99 5.52 11.11
CA LEU A 267 19.69 6.07 12.27
C LEU A 267 19.38 5.25 13.52
N HIS A 268 20.39 5.11 14.38
CA HIS A 268 20.25 4.55 15.71
C HIS A 268 20.47 5.60 16.78
N MET A 269 19.46 5.82 17.61
CA MET A 269 19.50 6.77 18.74
C MET A 269 20.05 6.07 19.96
N ARG A 270 21.32 6.38 20.31
CA ARG A 270 21.99 5.87 21.52
C ARG A 270 21.99 6.92 22.61
N GLY A 271 21.78 6.49 23.84
CA GLY A 271 21.85 7.37 25.01
C GLY A 271 21.29 6.72 26.28
N GLN A 272 21.50 7.41 27.42
CA GLN A 272 20.96 6.95 28.71
C GLN A 272 19.45 6.81 28.68
N SER A 273 18.92 5.96 29.59
CA SER A 273 17.47 5.83 29.79
C SER A 273 16.80 7.17 30.10
N SER A 274 15.52 7.29 29.76
CA SER A 274 14.70 8.48 30.04
C SER A 274 15.18 9.79 29.39
N ARG A 275 15.95 9.73 28.31
CA ARG A 275 16.41 10.90 27.54
C ARG A 275 15.52 11.20 26.31
N GLY A 276 14.31 10.66 26.25
CA GLY A 276 13.35 10.97 25.19
C GLY A 276 13.51 10.14 23.90
N LYS A 277 14.38 9.11 23.84
CA LYS A 277 14.58 8.27 22.63
C LYS A 277 13.25 7.71 22.12
N SER A 278 12.48 7.04 22.97
CA SER A 278 11.17 6.47 22.56
C SER A 278 10.15 7.55 22.17
N THR A 279 10.30 8.77 22.70
CA THR A 279 9.47 9.93 22.26
C THR A 279 9.81 10.32 20.82
N LEU A 280 11.08 10.33 20.43
CA LEU A 280 11.52 10.58 19.06
C LEU A 280 10.99 9.50 18.10
N LEU A 281 11.04 8.22 18.52
CA LEU A 281 10.47 7.14 17.72
C LEU A 281 8.96 7.31 17.53
N ARG A 282 8.22 7.67 18.59
CA ARG A 282 6.78 7.91 18.52
C ARG A 282 6.43 9.10 17.63
N ALA A 283 7.24 10.16 17.67
CA ALA A 283 7.07 11.30 16.76
C ALA A 283 7.27 10.89 15.29
N ALA A 284 8.31 10.09 15.01
CA ALA A 284 8.54 9.55 13.67
C ALA A 284 7.41 8.61 13.21
N VAL A 285 6.95 7.71 14.09
CA VAL A 285 5.85 6.77 13.83
C VAL A 285 4.55 7.51 13.50
N SER A 286 4.29 8.67 14.13
CA SER A 286 3.08 9.47 13.90
C SER A 286 2.91 9.97 12.45
N VAL A 287 3.99 9.95 11.66
CA VAL A 287 3.95 10.27 10.21
C VAL A 287 3.18 9.20 9.43
N TRP A 288 3.25 7.95 9.87
CA TRP A 288 2.70 6.81 9.15
C TRP A 288 1.49 6.17 9.80
N GLY A 289 1.35 6.26 11.13
CA GLY A 289 0.26 5.57 11.79
C GLY A 289 0.21 5.71 13.30
N SER A 290 -0.45 4.75 13.93
CA SER A 290 -0.68 4.70 15.36
C SER A 290 0.60 4.37 16.15
N PRO A 291 0.66 4.63 17.47
CA PRO A 291 1.78 4.21 18.32
C PRO A 291 2.08 2.69 18.28
N LYS A 292 1.11 1.86 17.90
CA LYS A 292 1.27 0.41 17.75
C LYS A 292 2.12 0.02 16.53
N PHE A 293 2.38 0.96 15.62
CA PHE A 293 3.32 0.79 14.52
C PHE A 293 4.78 0.70 14.99
N LEU A 294 5.11 1.22 16.18
CA LEU A 294 6.41 1.03 16.82
C LEU A 294 6.64 -0.44 17.16
N GLN A 295 7.76 -0.98 16.72
CA GLN A 295 8.16 -2.37 16.95
C GLN A 295 9.31 -2.46 17.96
N SER A 296 9.57 -3.66 18.50
CA SER A 296 10.73 -3.93 19.33
C SER A 296 11.77 -4.74 18.56
N TRP A 297 13.05 -4.55 18.89
CA TRP A 297 14.14 -5.42 18.44
C TRP A 297 14.00 -6.88 18.91
N ARG A 298 13.18 -7.15 19.91
CA ARG A 298 12.94 -8.48 20.48
C ARG A 298 12.18 -9.45 19.56
N ALA A 299 12.04 -9.15 18.30
CA ALA A 299 11.45 -10.04 17.30
C ALA A 299 12.50 -10.96 16.67
N THR A 300 12.07 -12.12 16.18
CA THR A 300 12.99 -13.00 15.42
C THR A 300 13.44 -12.33 14.12
N SER A 301 14.62 -12.70 13.61
CA SER A 301 15.12 -12.19 12.32
C SER A 301 14.10 -12.39 11.17
N ASN A 302 13.39 -13.52 11.15
CA ASN A 302 12.32 -13.76 10.17
C ASN A 302 11.10 -12.86 10.39
N GLY A 303 10.76 -12.56 11.64
CA GLY A 303 9.69 -11.61 11.97
C GLY A 303 10.04 -10.22 11.50
N LEU A 304 11.26 -9.73 11.73
CA LEU A 304 11.73 -8.43 11.27
C LEU A 304 11.85 -8.34 9.74
N GLU A 305 12.19 -9.44 9.05
CA GLU A 305 12.12 -9.53 7.60
C GLU A 305 10.69 -9.27 7.07
N GLY A 306 9.68 -9.90 7.71
CA GLY A 306 8.28 -9.67 7.38
C GLY A 306 7.83 -8.22 7.66
N VAL A 307 8.25 -7.66 8.80
CA VAL A 307 7.99 -6.23 9.13
C VAL A 307 8.63 -5.33 8.09
N ALA A 308 9.87 -5.59 7.68
CA ALA A 308 10.58 -4.78 6.70
C ALA A 308 9.89 -4.78 5.33
N ALA A 309 9.46 -5.95 4.87
CA ALA A 309 8.69 -6.06 3.63
C ALA A 309 7.36 -5.31 3.71
N ALA A 310 6.68 -5.39 4.86
CA ALA A 310 5.43 -4.68 5.13
C ALA A 310 5.60 -3.15 5.30
N CYS A 311 6.83 -2.68 5.61
CA CYS A 311 7.16 -1.26 5.73
C CYS A 311 7.86 -0.71 4.48
N ASN A 312 7.81 -1.41 3.34
CA ASN A 312 8.41 -0.93 2.11
C ASN A 312 7.89 0.47 1.74
N GLY A 313 8.78 1.36 1.36
CA GLY A 313 8.46 2.76 1.03
C GLY A 313 8.05 3.62 2.24
N SER A 314 8.24 3.14 3.48
CA SER A 314 7.84 3.85 4.69
C SER A 314 8.94 3.82 5.77
N LEU A 315 8.57 3.68 7.03
CA LEU A 315 9.46 3.68 8.19
C LEU A 315 9.40 2.32 8.91
N ILE A 316 10.56 1.81 9.32
CA ILE A 316 10.68 0.85 10.41
C ILE A 316 11.18 1.59 11.65
N ALA A 317 10.40 1.60 12.70
CA ALA A 317 10.79 2.14 14.00
C ALA A 317 10.98 0.99 15.00
N LEU A 318 12.20 0.85 15.56
CA LEU A 318 12.58 -0.25 16.44
C LEU A 318 13.10 0.28 17.77
N ASP A 319 12.47 -0.07 18.87
CA ASP A 319 12.90 0.31 20.22
C ASP A 319 13.62 -0.83 20.94
N GLU A 320 14.46 -0.49 21.90
CA GLU A 320 15.09 -1.41 22.87
C GLU A 320 16.09 -2.40 22.23
N MET A 321 17.06 -1.91 21.44
CA MET A 321 18.13 -2.77 20.87
C MET A 321 18.93 -3.52 21.94
N GLY A 322 19.05 -2.99 23.16
CA GLY A 322 19.75 -3.65 24.27
C GLY A 322 19.17 -5.00 24.72
N GLU A 323 17.96 -5.35 24.28
CA GLU A 323 17.30 -6.63 24.61
C GLU A 323 17.80 -7.82 23.79
N ILE A 324 18.62 -7.59 22.74
CA ILE A 324 19.18 -8.65 21.90
C ILE A 324 20.70 -8.68 21.97
N THR A 325 21.29 -9.82 21.60
CA THR A 325 22.76 -9.93 21.60
C THR A 325 23.38 -9.06 20.50
N ALA A 326 24.61 -8.57 20.72
CA ALA A 326 25.32 -7.73 19.75
C ALA A 326 25.49 -8.41 18.38
N ARG A 327 25.65 -9.74 18.36
CA ARG A 327 25.77 -10.53 17.13
C ARG A 327 24.46 -10.54 16.33
N GLU A 328 23.33 -10.73 17.00
CA GLU A 328 22.00 -10.71 16.39
C GLU A 328 21.64 -9.31 15.91
N ALA A 329 21.94 -8.27 16.70
CA ALA A 329 21.73 -6.89 16.35
C ALA A 329 22.47 -6.53 15.05
N GLY A 330 23.75 -6.88 14.94
CA GLY A 330 24.55 -6.63 13.75
C GLY A 330 24.03 -7.32 12.50
N ALA A 331 23.71 -8.62 12.60
CA ALA A 331 23.17 -9.38 11.48
C ALA A 331 21.81 -8.87 11.02
N THR A 332 20.94 -8.51 11.97
CA THR A 332 19.60 -7.98 11.67
C THR A 332 19.67 -6.58 11.08
N ALA A 333 20.49 -5.69 11.65
CA ALA A 333 20.68 -4.35 11.11
C ALA A 333 21.22 -4.38 9.66
N TYR A 334 22.20 -5.29 9.40
CA TYR A 334 22.71 -5.50 8.04
C TYR A 334 21.61 -5.97 7.08
N MET A 335 20.80 -6.96 7.47
CA MET A 335 19.67 -7.46 6.66
C MET A 335 18.66 -6.35 6.37
N LEU A 336 18.27 -5.57 7.37
CA LEU A 336 17.31 -4.48 7.24
C LEU A 336 17.83 -3.39 6.28
N ALA A 337 19.10 -3.00 6.43
CA ALA A 337 19.71 -1.99 5.57
C ALA A 337 19.96 -2.48 4.14
N ASN A 338 20.32 -3.75 3.97
CA ASN A 338 20.52 -4.36 2.65
C ASN A 338 19.23 -4.51 1.83
N GLY A 339 18.06 -4.36 2.44
CA GLY A 339 16.78 -4.33 1.74
C GLY A 339 16.37 -5.64 1.07
N GLN A 340 16.95 -6.76 1.49
CA GLN A 340 16.66 -8.07 0.91
C GLN A 340 16.58 -9.15 1.99
N GLY A 341 15.49 -9.91 1.94
CA GLY A 341 15.27 -11.08 2.77
C GLY A 341 16.04 -12.32 2.31
N LYS A 342 15.90 -13.39 3.08
CA LYS A 342 16.52 -14.68 2.77
C LYS A 342 15.80 -15.36 1.59
N ALA A 343 16.57 -15.93 0.66
CA ALA A 343 16.02 -16.84 -0.35
C ALA A 343 15.45 -18.09 0.32
N ARG A 344 14.26 -18.51 -0.09
CA ARG A 344 13.57 -19.69 0.44
C ARG A 344 13.09 -20.58 -0.71
N ALA A 345 13.05 -21.89 -0.49
CA ALA A 345 12.43 -22.82 -1.44
C ALA A 345 10.90 -22.81 -1.24
N ALA A 346 10.15 -22.82 -2.32
CA ALA A 346 8.73 -23.10 -2.30
C ALA A 346 8.49 -24.58 -1.99
N ARG A 347 7.26 -24.93 -1.58
CA ARG A 347 6.88 -26.34 -1.33
C ARG A 347 7.10 -27.26 -2.54
N THR A 348 7.14 -26.70 -3.73
CA THR A 348 7.42 -27.38 -5.00
C THR A 348 8.91 -27.56 -5.30
N GLY A 349 9.83 -27.09 -4.41
CA GLY A 349 11.28 -27.09 -4.65
C GLY A 349 11.79 -25.92 -5.50
N ALA A 350 10.91 -25.13 -6.11
CA ALA A 350 11.30 -23.93 -6.85
C ALA A 350 11.79 -22.82 -5.89
N ALA A 351 12.73 -21.99 -6.33
CA ALA A 351 13.15 -20.83 -5.57
C ALA A 351 12.00 -19.80 -5.46
N ARG A 352 11.59 -19.45 -4.23
CA ARG A 352 10.69 -18.33 -4.02
C ARG A 352 11.49 -17.04 -4.11
N PRO A 353 11.02 -16.00 -4.82
CA PRO A 353 11.69 -14.70 -4.85
C PRO A 353 11.90 -14.19 -3.42
N ALA A 354 13.10 -13.72 -3.10
CA ALA A 354 13.36 -13.09 -1.82
C ALA A 354 12.56 -11.78 -1.71
N ALA A 355 12.00 -11.54 -0.53
CA ALA A 355 11.35 -10.26 -0.25
C ALA A 355 12.37 -9.13 -0.39
N ARG A 356 11.96 -8.01 -0.98
CA ARG A 356 12.79 -6.81 -1.14
C ARG A 356 12.04 -5.60 -0.61
N TRP A 357 12.78 -4.67 -0.02
CA TRP A 357 12.23 -3.44 0.52
C TRP A 357 13.25 -2.30 0.43
N ARG A 358 12.72 -1.09 0.37
CA ARG A 358 13.45 0.16 0.58
C ARG A 358 12.71 0.93 1.66
N THR A 359 13.29 1.04 2.83
CA THR A 359 12.63 1.63 3.99
C THR A 359 13.58 2.49 4.79
N ALA A 360 13.05 3.54 5.42
CA ALA A 360 13.77 4.28 6.43
C ALA A 360 13.77 3.50 7.75
N ILE A 361 14.88 3.51 8.47
CA ILE A 361 15.03 2.79 9.73
C ILE A 361 15.36 3.79 10.83
N LEU A 362 14.53 3.87 11.87
CA LEU A 362 14.82 4.60 13.08
C LEU A 362 14.84 3.64 14.25
N SER A 363 15.93 3.62 15.00
CA SER A 363 16.15 2.66 16.07
C SER A 363 16.62 3.33 17.34
N SER A 364 16.35 2.73 18.49
CA SER A 364 16.87 3.18 19.78
C SER A 364 17.43 2.04 20.63
N GLY A 365 18.39 2.41 21.56
CA GLY A 365 19.00 1.49 22.51
C GLY A 365 19.86 2.21 23.56
#